data_36948f314448afcb18c2c2df819ab33f
#
_entry.id   36948f314448afcb18c2c2df819ab33f
#
_cell.length_a   1.000
_cell.length_b   1.000
_cell.length_c   1.000
_cell.angle_alpha   90.00
_cell.angle_beta   90.00
_cell.angle_gamma   90.00
#
_symmetry.space_group_name_H-M   'P 1'
#
loop_
_entity.id
_entity.type
_entity.pdbx_description
1 polymer ?
#
loop_
_entity_poly.entity_id
_entity_poly.type
_entity_poly.pdbx_seq_one_letter_code
_entity_poly.pdbx_strand_id
1 'polypeptide(L)'
;MIEYRKSGLSLNHVVGCPLDCGYCVRHLFQNFDMKQPHLVVSDREAVDLLVNHWAFRPDATPIQIFNRATDPFLPGVKEHLVATLELLDDRGLKNSVLVITRWKIEPDDVERLERLKNLRVTILVTWSGIEDARVEPVDSAHAKNSLRVLHDNASRTKAILYWRPLIAGLNDSDNHIDRALVLSEYADATVFTGLFHREEIRKHLREAGVTDLYPEIARRKILPAEIEGRVTNAFAGKPLFRKTSCGVAYAHGIADYNGRFGVREICDICPRPQVDRCTRTHLKPDVARVQELAALAQLKTDHISIDDRRIELSGSTEQQRYFIQHTLNYQVHDRSHPHLHGRHGRAEVGWE
;
A
#
# COMPACT_ATOMS: atom_id res chain seq x y z
N MET A 1 13.38 8.30 7.82
CA MET A 1 13.26 8.66 6.41
C MET A 1 13.08 7.42 5.55
N ILE A 2 14.02 6.47 5.52
CA ILE A 2 13.88 5.20 4.78
C ILE A 2 13.57 4.07 5.74
N GLU A 3 12.58 3.24 5.40
CA GLU A 3 12.17 2.11 6.23
C GLU A 3 11.55 1.00 5.39
N TYR A 4 11.95 -0.26 5.64
CA TYR A 4 11.34 -1.40 4.97
C TYR A 4 10.00 -1.75 5.63
N ARG A 5 8.95 -1.80 4.83
CA ARG A 5 7.59 -2.05 5.28
C ARG A 5 6.96 -3.20 4.51
N LYS A 6 5.80 -3.65 4.97
CA LYS A 6 4.99 -4.69 4.35
C LYS A 6 4.70 -4.49 2.85
N SER A 7 4.68 -3.26 2.38
CA SER A 7 4.39 -2.93 0.98
C SER A 7 5.62 -2.45 0.21
N GLY A 8 6.79 -2.49 0.81
CA GLY A 8 8.05 -2.11 0.17
C GLY A 8 8.93 -1.18 0.99
N LEU A 9 9.98 -0.71 0.38
CA LEU A 9 10.90 0.27 0.95
C LEU A 9 10.30 1.67 0.83
N SER A 10 10.12 2.33 1.96
CA SER A 10 9.42 3.61 2.06
C SER A 10 10.41 4.75 2.07
N LEU A 11 10.26 5.72 1.18
CA LEU A 11 11.06 6.94 1.12
C LEU A 11 10.20 8.13 1.54
N ASN A 12 10.57 8.80 2.63
CA ASN A 12 9.84 9.90 3.24
C ASN A 12 10.81 11.05 3.57
N HIS A 13 11.34 11.72 2.55
CA HIS A 13 12.26 12.87 2.72
C HIS A 13 11.56 14.22 2.69
N VAL A 14 10.26 14.27 2.29
CA VAL A 14 9.38 15.40 2.55
C VAL A 14 8.46 15.03 3.70
N VAL A 15 8.45 15.82 4.77
CA VAL A 15 7.68 15.56 5.99
C VAL A 15 6.79 16.75 6.30
N GLY A 16 5.57 16.47 6.77
CA GLY A 16 4.56 17.47 7.07
C GLY A 16 3.39 17.41 6.08
N CYS A 17 2.16 17.49 6.60
CA CYS A 17 0.95 17.41 5.80
C CYS A 17 -0.13 18.28 6.44
N PRO A 18 -0.72 19.22 5.70
CA PRO A 18 -1.79 20.07 6.23
C PRO A 18 -3.12 19.34 6.43
N LEU A 19 -3.27 18.15 5.83
CA LEU A 19 -4.53 17.40 5.90
C LEU A 19 -4.75 16.82 7.30
N ASP A 20 -5.96 16.99 7.82
CA ASP A 20 -6.36 16.60 9.17
C ASP A 20 -7.18 15.30 9.18
N CYS A 21 -6.85 14.34 8.34
CA CYS A 21 -7.56 13.07 8.27
C CYS A 21 -7.54 12.35 9.63
N GLY A 22 -8.70 12.14 10.22
CA GLY A 22 -8.85 11.59 11.56
C GLY A 22 -8.27 10.18 11.73
N TYR A 23 -8.26 9.41 10.66
CA TYR A 23 -7.71 8.04 10.62
C TYR A 23 -6.26 7.94 10.12
N CYS A 24 -5.54 9.07 10.08
CA CYS A 24 -4.20 9.12 9.51
C CYS A 24 -3.18 8.32 10.32
N VAL A 25 -2.38 7.50 9.64
CA VAL A 25 -1.30 6.73 10.30
C VAL A 25 -0.21 7.62 10.93
N ARG A 26 -0.14 8.90 10.55
CA ARG A 26 0.80 9.86 11.13
C ARG A 26 0.61 10.07 12.63
N HIS A 27 -0.58 9.81 13.17
CA HIS A 27 -0.82 9.79 14.61
C HIS A 27 0.10 8.80 15.36
N LEU A 28 0.44 7.66 14.72
CA LEU A 28 1.33 6.65 15.30
C LEU A 28 2.81 7.00 15.21
N PHE A 29 3.19 8.00 14.42
CA PHE A 29 4.58 8.37 14.16
C PHE A 29 4.98 9.71 14.78
N GLN A 30 4.13 10.30 15.61
CA GLN A 30 4.35 11.58 16.29
C GLN A 30 4.70 12.74 15.31
N ASN A 31 4.22 12.66 14.09
CA ASN A 31 4.43 13.69 13.05
C ASN A 31 3.11 14.25 12.50
N PHE A 32 1.98 13.96 13.16
CA PHE A 32 0.67 14.46 12.73
C PHE A 32 0.59 15.99 12.83
N ASP A 33 1.20 16.57 13.85
CA ASP A 33 1.19 18.01 14.10
C ASP A 33 2.14 18.81 13.19
N MET A 34 2.98 18.12 12.43
CA MET A 34 3.80 18.76 11.39
C MET A 34 2.92 19.08 10.17
N LYS A 35 2.30 20.27 10.18
CA LYS A 35 1.32 20.66 9.15
C LYS A 35 1.96 21.22 7.88
N GLN A 36 3.16 21.78 7.98
CA GLN A 36 3.84 22.36 6.82
C GLN A 36 4.86 21.36 6.23
N PRO A 37 4.72 20.99 4.94
CA PRO A 37 5.70 20.18 4.27
C PRO A 37 7.08 20.85 4.22
N HIS A 38 8.12 20.09 4.53
CA HIS A 38 9.50 20.53 4.41
C HIS A 38 10.43 19.36 4.03
N LEU A 39 11.51 19.69 3.34
CA LEU A 39 12.55 18.75 2.99
C LEU A 39 13.41 18.41 4.21
N VAL A 40 13.66 17.12 4.41
CA VAL A 40 14.65 16.61 5.39
C VAL A 40 16.04 16.55 4.76
N VAL A 41 16.11 16.12 3.50
CA VAL A 41 17.30 16.11 2.64
C VAL A 41 16.86 16.40 1.21
N SER A 42 17.80 16.73 0.31
CA SER A 42 17.48 16.95 -1.11
C SER A 42 16.96 15.68 -1.79
N ASP A 43 16.17 15.84 -2.87
CA ASP A 43 15.63 14.71 -3.64
C ASP A 43 16.73 13.77 -4.14
N ARG A 44 17.85 14.31 -4.60
CA ARG A 44 19.02 13.55 -5.05
C ARG A 44 19.63 12.72 -3.92
N GLU A 45 19.86 13.34 -2.79
CA GLU A 45 20.41 12.65 -1.61
C GLU A 45 19.46 11.56 -1.11
N ALA A 46 18.15 11.84 -1.09
CA ALA A 46 17.12 10.87 -0.70
C ALA A 46 17.14 9.63 -1.62
N VAL A 47 17.25 9.85 -2.94
CA VAL A 47 17.35 8.75 -3.92
C VAL A 47 18.66 8.00 -3.77
N ASP A 48 19.80 8.68 -3.55
CA ASP A 48 21.09 8.03 -3.31
C ASP A 48 21.05 7.16 -2.06
N LEU A 49 20.47 7.65 -0.98
CA LEU A 49 20.27 6.87 0.25
C LEU A 49 19.36 5.66 0.04
N LEU A 50 18.31 5.81 -0.79
CA LEU A 50 17.39 4.71 -1.10
C LEU A 50 18.09 3.60 -1.89
N VAL A 51 18.78 3.92 -2.96
CA VAL A 51 19.41 2.91 -3.83
C VAL A 51 20.61 2.23 -3.18
N ASN A 52 21.27 2.91 -2.24
CA ASN A 52 22.36 2.36 -1.43
C ASN A 52 21.88 1.67 -0.14
N HIS A 53 20.56 1.65 0.12
CA HIS A 53 20.04 0.97 1.29
C HIS A 53 20.29 -0.54 1.20
N TRP A 54 20.76 -1.15 2.29
CA TRP A 54 21.14 -2.58 2.34
C TRP A 54 20.07 -3.53 1.80
N ALA A 55 18.80 -3.19 2.00
CA ALA A 55 17.65 -3.98 1.56
C ALA A 55 17.16 -3.63 0.15
N PHE A 56 17.72 -2.62 -0.51
CA PHE A 56 17.29 -2.26 -1.86
C PHE A 56 17.79 -3.29 -2.88
N ARG A 57 16.90 -3.70 -3.76
CA ARG A 57 17.19 -4.57 -4.90
C ARG A 57 16.55 -3.95 -6.15
N PRO A 58 17.34 -3.61 -7.17
CA PRO A 58 16.81 -3.27 -8.48
C PRO A 58 15.84 -4.35 -8.95
N ASP A 59 14.77 -3.96 -9.59
CA ASP A 59 13.71 -4.82 -10.15
C ASP A 59 12.81 -5.56 -9.14
N ALA A 60 13.27 -5.79 -7.90
CA ALA A 60 12.54 -6.60 -6.91
C ALA A 60 11.92 -5.77 -5.78
N THR A 61 12.63 -4.76 -5.25
CA THR A 61 12.12 -3.98 -4.10
C THR A 61 11.01 -3.03 -4.52
N PRO A 62 9.78 -3.17 -4.00
CA PRO A 62 8.74 -2.17 -4.22
C PRO A 62 9.10 -0.88 -3.47
N ILE A 63 8.88 0.27 -4.09
CA ILE A 63 9.18 1.58 -3.50
C ILE A 63 7.85 2.28 -3.16
N GLN A 64 7.78 2.91 -2.00
CA GLN A 64 6.66 3.76 -1.60
C GLN A 64 7.16 5.19 -1.36
N ILE A 65 6.56 6.17 -2.01
CA ILE A 65 6.94 7.57 -1.86
C ILE A 65 5.96 8.27 -0.90
N PHE A 66 6.48 8.95 0.13
CA PHE A 66 5.79 9.81 1.10
C PHE A 66 4.62 9.18 1.86
N ASN A 67 4.51 7.87 1.87
CA ASN A 67 3.33 7.13 2.37
C ASN A 67 3.02 7.30 3.87
N ARG A 68 3.91 7.93 4.65
CA ARG A 68 3.75 8.19 6.09
C ARG A 68 4.07 9.62 6.49
N ALA A 69 4.44 10.45 5.57
CA ALA A 69 5.00 11.75 5.84
C ALA A 69 4.12 12.90 5.36
N THR A 70 3.56 12.77 4.15
CA THR A 70 2.72 13.79 3.53
C THR A 70 1.87 13.19 2.42
N ASP A 71 0.98 14.00 1.81
CA ASP A 71 0.33 13.61 0.56
C ASP A 71 1.21 14.07 -0.61
N PRO A 72 1.56 13.17 -1.55
CA PRO A 72 2.51 13.45 -2.62
C PRO A 72 2.09 14.53 -3.62
N PHE A 73 0.78 14.76 -3.80
CA PHE A 73 0.27 15.72 -4.79
C PHE A 73 -0.10 17.09 -4.20
N LEU A 74 0.19 17.32 -2.92
CA LEU A 74 0.00 18.66 -2.33
C LEU A 74 0.88 19.72 -3.02
N PRO A 75 0.40 20.98 -3.09
CA PRO A 75 1.24 22.10 -3.49
C PRO A 75 2.54 22.15 -2.66
N GLY A 76 3.67 22.36 -3.33
CA GLY A 76 4.99 22.35 -2.70
C GLY A 76 5.55 20.96 -2.37
N VAL A 77 4.80 19.86 -2.60
CA VAL A 77 5.26 18.48 -2.43
C VAL A 77 5.39 17.78 -3.78
N LYS A 78 4.47 18.02 -4.70
CA LYS A 78 4.43 17.31 -5.98
C LYS A 78 5.69 17.51 -6.85
N GLU A 79 6.36 18.64 -6.74
CA GLU A 79 7.63 18.87 -7.45
C GLU A 79 8.72 17.91 -6.95
N HIS A 80 8.78 17.67 -5.64
CA HIS A 80 9.69 16.69 -5.04
C HIS A 80 9.31 15.25 -5.39
N LEU A 81 8.00 14.94 -5.51
CA LEU A 81 7.55 13.65 -6.02
C LEU A 81 8.11 13.39 -7.42
N VAL A 82 7.87 14.31 -8.34
CA VAL A 82 8.28 14.15 -9.75
C VAL A 82 9.79 14.10 -9.87
N ALA A 83 10.53 15.01 -9.21
CA ALA A 83 11.99 15.00 -9.20
C ALA A 83 12.56 13.69 -8.67
N THR A 84 11.95 13.13 -7.62
CA THR A 84 12.34 11.82 -7.07
C THR A 84 12.12 10.69 -8.08
N LEU A 85 10.98 10.68 -8.76
CA LEU A 85 10.65 9.68 -9.78
C LEU A 85 11.58 9.78 -10.99
N GLU A 86 11.85 10.99 -11.49
CA GLU A 86 12.79 11.26 -12.59
C GLU A 86 14.19 10.76 -12.22
N LEU A 87 14.69 11.08 -11.03
CA LEU A 87 16.00 10.61 -10.55
C LEU A 87 16.11 9.09 -10.42
N LEU A 88 15.02 8.39 -10.09
CA LEU A 88 14.96 6.93 -10.06
C LEU A 88 14.90 6.36 -11.48
N ASP A 89 14.11 6.97 -12.37
CA ASP A 89 13.95 6.54 -13.76
C ASP A 89 15.24 6.71 -14.58
N ASP A 90 15.97 7.82 -14.38
CA ASP A 90 17.26 8.10 -15.01
C ASP A 90 18.34 7.07 -14.67
N ARG A 91 18.18 6.36 -13.55
CA ARG A 91 19.04 5.22 -13.19
C ARG A 91 18.66 3.92 -13.88
N GLY A 92 17.64 3.92 -14.75
CA GLY A 92 17.16 2.74 -15.47
C GLY A 92 16.44 1.71 -14.56
N LEU A 93 15.97 2.13 -13.38
CA LEU A 93 15.31 1.25 -12.43
C LEU A 93 13.92 0.83 -12.92
N LYS A 94 13.60 -0.46 -12.79
CA LYS A 94 12.32 -1.05 -13.23
C LYS A 94 11.41 -1.42 -12.05
N ASN A 95 11.68 -0.87 -10.89
CA ASN A 95 10.94 -1.15 -9.66
C ASN A 95 9.48 -0.69 -9.78
N SER A 96 8.59 -1.38 -9.09
CA SER A 96 7.22 -0.90 -8.88
C SER A 96 7.24 0.22 -7.86
N VAL A 97 6.72 1.39 -8.23
CA VAL A 97 6.64 2.57 -7.37
C VAL A 97 5.18 2.87 -7.07
N LEU A 98 4.87 3.00 -5.78
CA LEU A 98 3.53 3.24 -5.27
C LEU A 98 3.44 4.65 -4.69
N VAL A 99 2.52 5.42 -5.21
CA VAL A 99 2.22 6.78 -4.76
C VAL A 99 0.78 6.81 -4.28
N ILE A 100 0.56 7.15 -3.00
CA ILE A 100 -0.79 7.17 -2.40
C ILE A 100 -1.20 8.61 -2.19
N THR A 101 -2.29 9.03 -2.80
CA THR A 101 -2.82 10.39 -2.64
C THR A 101 -4.33 10.39 -2.40
N ARG A 102 -4.82 11.44 -1.78
CA ARG A 102 -6.23 11.84 -1.74
C ARG A 102 -6.43 13.24 -2.29
N TRP A 103 -5.33 13.88 -2.69
CA TRP A 103 -5.34 15.20 -3.29
C TRP A 103 -5.65 15.12 -4.78
N LYS A 104 -5.89 16.28 -5.38
CA LYS A 104 -6.19 16.40 -6.80
C LYS A 104 -4.95 16.18 -7.67
N ILE A 105 -5.17 15.52 -8.79
CA ILE A 105 -4.19 15.32 -9.86
C ILE A 105 -4.67 16.10 -11.07
N GLU A 106 -3.78 16.86 -11.66
CA GLU A 106 -4.06 17.66 -12.86
C GLU A 106 -3.49 16.96 -14.12
N PRO A 107 -3.98 17.31 -15.34
CA PRO A 107 -3.45 16.71 -16.57
C PRO A 107 -1.94 16.87 -16.75
N ASP A 108 -1.37 18.03 -16.38
CA ASP A 108 0.06 18.29 -16.47
C ASP A 108 0.88 17.36 -15.55
N ASP A 109 0.32 16.99 -14.40
CA ASP A 109 0.96 16.03 -13.49
C ASP A 109 1.07 14.66 -14.19
N VAL A 110 0.01 14.23 -14.88
CA VAL A 110 0.00 12.96 -15.62
C VAL A 110 0.97 13.00 -16.79
N GLU A 111 1.02 14.09 -17.55
CA GLU A 111 1.98 14.27 -18.64
C GLU A 111 3.43 14.08 -18.16
N ARG A 112 3.78 14.63 -16.99
CA ARG A 112 5.11 14.45 -16.40
C ARG A 112 5.38 13.00 -16.01
N LEU A 113 4.41 12.30 -15.43
CA LEU A 113 4.53 10.89 -15.06
C LEU A 113 4.68 9.98 -16.31
N GLU A 114 3.98 10.29 -17.40
CA GLU A 114 4.06 9.52 -18.66
C GLU A 114 5.40 9.66 -19.39
N ARG A 115 6.22 10.65 -19.06
CA ARG A 115 7.60 10.80 -19.57
C ARG A 115 8.59 9.79 -18.98
N LEU A 116 8.26 9.18 -17.84
CA LEU A 116 9.07 8.15 -17.22
C LEU A 116 9.09 6.89 -18.09
N LYS A 117 10.27 6.30 -18.31
CA LYS A 117 10.46 5.22 -19.29
C LYS A 117 10.64 3.85 -18.66
N ASN A 118 11.17 3.78 -17.46
CA ASN A 118 11.65 2.56 -16.83
C ASN A 118 10.78 2.10 -15.67
N LEU A 119 10.39 3.02 -14.79
CA LEU A 119 9.61 2.72 -13.59
C LEU A 119 8.20 2.23 -13.91
N ARG A 120 7.68 1.36 -13.03
CA ARG A 120 6.25 0.98 -13.00
C ARG A 120 5.54 1.82 -11.96
N VAL A 121 5.07 2.99 -12.35
CA VAL A 121 4.40 3.93 -11.42
C VAL A 121 2.93 3.58 -11.29
N THR A 122 2.45 3.48 -10.06
CA THR A 122 1.03 3.32 -9.73
C THR A 122 0.58 4.40 -8.78
N ILE A 123 -0.45 5.12 -9.17
CA ILE A 123 -1.13 6.10 -8.30
C ILE A 123 -2.32 5.42 -7.64
N LEU A 124 -2.29 5.38 -6.32
CA LEU A 124 -3.41 4.90 -5.51
C LEU A 124 -4.22 6.11 -5.05
N VAL A 125 -5.32 6.35 -5.75
CA VAL A 125 -6.23 7.46 -5.45
C VAL A 125 -7.15 7.04 -4.32
N THR A 126 -6.92 7.61 -3.15
CA THR A 126 -7.70 7.30 -1.94
C THR A 126 -9.06 7.97 -2.01
N TRP A 127 -10.10 7.15 -1.92
CA TRP A 127 -11.47 7.56 -1.72
C TRP A 127 -12.03 6.86 -0.48
N SER A 128 -12.57 7.60 0.47
CA SER A 128 -13.28 7.03 1.62
C SER A 128 -14.80 7.06 1.43
N GLY A 129 -15.31 8.10 0.80
CA GLY A 129 -16.75 8.39 0.71
C GLY A 129 -17.35 8.87 2.03
N ILE A 130 -16.55 9.04 3.09
CA ILE A 130 -17.01 9.53 4.40
C ILE A 130 -17.33 11.03 4.27
N GLU A 131 -18.50 11.43 4.76
CA GLU A 131 -18.99 12.80 4.69
C GLU A 131 -18.73 13.60 5.97
N ASP A 132 -18.38 12.93 7.07
CA ASP A 132 -18.02 13.60 8.34
C ASP A 132 -16.61 14.20 8.23
N ALA A 133 -16.53 15.53 8.13
CA ALA A 133 -15.26 16.27 8.00
C ALA A 133 -14.30 16.08 9.18
N ARG A 134 -14.78 15.65 10.35
CA ARG A 134 -13.93 15.30 11.50
C ARG A 134 -13.14 14.02 11.26
N VAL A 135 -13.65 13.14 10.40
CA VAL A 135 -13.01 11.87 10.00
C VAL A 135 -12.27 12.04 8.68
N GLU A 136 -12.93 12.60 7.65
CA GLU A 136 -12.38 12.83 6.31
C GLU A 136 -12.55 14.29 5.90
N PRO A 137 -11.55 15.14 6.12
CA PRO A 137 -11.62 16.57 5.79
C PRO A 137 -11.44 16.87 4.31
N VAL A 138 -11.02 15.88 3.51
CA VAL A 138 -10.73 16.07 2.09
C VAL A 138 -11.98 15.76 1.25
N ASP A 139 -12.34 16.70 0.37
CA ASP A 139 -13.48 16.53 -0.54
C ASP A 139 -13.31 15.29 -1.42
N SER A 140 -14.28 14.39 -1.35
CA SER A 140 -14.36 13.18 -2.19
C SER A 140 -14.37 13.45 -3.70
N ALA A 141 -14.71 14.69 -4.13
CA ALA A 141 -14.64 15.11 -5.53
C ALA A 141 -13.20 15.08 -6.07
N HIS A 142 -12.19 15.31 -5.22
CA HIS A 142 -10.78 15.20 -5.64
C HIS A 142 -10.45 13.79 -6.15
N ALA A 143 -10.88 12.75 -5.45
CA ALA A 143 -10.64 11.38 -5.88
C ALA A 143 -11.30 11.07 -7.22
N LYS A 144 -12.58 11.48 -7.39
CA LYS A 144 -13.32 11.29 -8.65
C LYS A 144 -12.62 11.98 -9.82
N ASN A 145 -12.25 13.24 -9.64
CA ASN A 145 -11.60 14.02 -10.70
C ASN A 145 -10.21 13.46 -11.02
N SER A 146 -9.41 13.09 -10.01
CA SER A 146 -8.08 12.51 -10.20
C SER A 146 -8.14 11.16 -10.94
N LEU A 147 -9.12 10.29 -10.62
CA LEU A 147 -9.31 9.03 -11.35
C LEU A 147 -9.65 9.28 -12.82
N ARG A 148 -10.53 10.26 -13.13
CA ARG A 148 -10.86 10.62 -14.52
C ARG A 148 -9.64 11.17 -15.25
N VAL A 149 -8.91 12.09 -14.64
CA VAL A 149 -7.70 12.66 -15.25
C VAL A 149 -6.69 11.57 -15.57
N LEU A 150 -6.46 10.62 -14.67
CA LEU A 150 -5.59 9.47 -14.92
C LEU A 150 -6.16 8.57 -16.03
N HIS A 151 -7.44 8.24 -15.99
CA HIS A 151 -8.10 7.41 -16.99
C HIS A 151 -7.96 7.98 -18.41
N ASP A 152 -8.18 9.29 -18.55
CA ASP A 152 -8.19 9.98 -19.83
C ASP A 152 -6.80 10.27 -20.40
N ASN A 153 -5.76 10.38 -19.55
CA ASN A 153 -4.44 10.87 -19.96
C ASN A 153 -3.29 9.89 -19.71
N ALA A 154 -3.46 8.83 -18.88
CA ALA A 154 -2.38 7.90 -18.57
C ALA A 154 -2.48 6.61 -19.40
N SER A 155 -1.33 6.11 -19.83
CA SER A 155 -1.20 4.81 -20.48
C SER A 155 -0.22 3.89 -19.74
N ARG A 156 0.91 4.43 -19.32
CA ARG A 156 1.97 3.73 -18.58
C ARG A 156 1.76 3.78 -17.08
N THR A 157 1.46 4.95 -16.56
CA THR A 157 1.08 5.16 -15.16
C THR A 157 -0.27 4.50 -14.91
N LYS A 158 -0.36 3.68 -13.85
CA LYS A 158 -1.58 2.94 -13.52
C LYS A 158 -2.32 3.59 -12.38
N ALA A 159 -3.66 3.57 -12.46
CA ALA A 159 -4.56 4.13 -11.47
C ALA A 159 -5.26 3.03 -10.67
N ILE A 160 -5.21 3.13 -9.35
CA ILE A 160 -5.97 2.26 -8.45
C ILE A 160 -6.98 3.09 -7.68
N LEU A 161 -8.25 2.71 -7.74
CA LEU A 161 -9.22 3.17 -6.75
C LEU A 161 -8.86 2.54 -5.40
N TYR A 162 -8.35 3.36 -4.47
CA TYR A 162 -7.98 2.90 -3.14
C TYR A 162 -9.08 3.25 -2.14
N TRP A 163 -10.11 2.39 -2.07
CA TRP A 163 -11.25 2.57 -1.18
C TRP A 163 -10.88 2.29 0.27
N ARG A 164 -10.62 3.35 1.02
CA ARG A 164 -10.18 3.25 2.42
C ARG A 164 -10.32 4.57 3.20
N PRO A 165 -10.51 4.46 4.55
CA PRO A 165 -10.93 3.25 5.24
C PRO A 165 -12.38 2.95 4.92
N LEU A 166 -12.71 1.66 4.84
CA LEU A 166 -14.09 1.21 4.84
C LEU A 166 -14.49 0.95 6.30
N ILE A 167 -15.50 1.67 6.80
CA ILE A 167 -15.88 1.71 8.21
C ILE A 167 -17.37 1.45 8.34
N ALA A 168 -17.74 0.49 9.20
CA ALA A 168 -19.13 0.19 9.51
C ALA A 168 -19.89 1.45 9.99
N GLY A 169 -21.05 1.66 9.40
CA GLY A 169 -21.94 2.78 9.76
C GLY A 169 -21.54 4.15 9.25
N LEU A 170 -20.37 4.31 8.59
CA LEU A 170 -19.94 5.59 8.01
C LEU A 170 -19.99 5.61 6.49
N ASN A 171 -19.49 4.58 5.84
CA ASN A 171 -19.32 4.55 4.37
C ASN A 171 -19.53 3.16 3.76
N ASP A 172 -20.36 2.34 4.39
CA ASP A 172 -20.66 0.96 4.01
C ASP A 172 -22.09 0.75 3.48
N SER A 173 -22.88 1.81 3.27
CA SER A 173 -24.22 1.72 2.68
C SER A 173 -24.17 1.32 1.21
N ASP A 174 -25.30 0.85 0.67
CA ASP A 174 -25.40 0.48 -0.75
C ASP A 174 -25.06 1.66 -1.67
N ASN A 175 -25.47 2.89 -1.30
CA ASN A 175 -25.08 4.10 -2.04
C ASN A 175 -23.56 4.30 -2.08
N HIS A 176 -22.83 3.98 -1.01
CA HIS A 176 -21.36 4.06 -1.01
C HIS A 176 -20.75 2.97 -1.91
N ILE A 177 -21.31 1.76 -1.90
CA ILE A 177 -20.89 0.67 -2.78
C ILE A 177 -21.13 1.04 -4.24
N ASP A 178 -22.30 1.58 -4.58
CA ASP A 178 -22.63 2.04 -5.94
C ASP A 178 -21.70 3.16 -6.41
N ARG A 179 -21.41 4.12 -5.55
CA ARG A 179 -20.43 5.19 -5.86
C ARG A 179 -19.03 4.61 -6.09
N ALA A 180 -18.60 3.63 -5.29
CA ALA A 180 -17.33 2.96 -5.50
C ALA A 180 -17.28 2.17 -6.82
N LEU A 181 -18.40 1.53 -7.21
CA LEU A 181 -18.54 0.85 -8.49
C LEU A 181 -18.39 1.84 -9.66
N VAL A 182 -19.05 3.00 -9.59
CA VAL A 182 -18.90 4.06 -10.61
C VAL A 182 -17.46 4.57 -10.69
N LEU A 183 -16.80 4.78 -9.55
CA LEU A 183 -15.41 5.22 -9.53
C LEU A 183 -14.45 4.16 -10.08
N SER A 184 -14.75 2.89 -9.89
CA SER A 184 -13.93 1.78 -10.37
C SER A 184 -13.83 1.71 -11.91
N GLU A 185 -14.78 2.31 -12.64
CA GLU A 185 -14.74 2.38 -14.10
C GLU A 185 -13.57 3.25 -14.63
N TYR A 186 -13.06 4.15 -13.79
CA TYR A 186 -11.93 5.03 -14.11
C TYR A 186 -10.58 4.52 -13.57
N ALA A 187 -10.55 3.29 -13.05
CA ALA A 187 -9.35 2.71 -12.44
C ALA A 187 -8.99 1.37 -13.08
N ASP A 188 -7.69 1.07 -13.19
CA ASP A 188 -7.20 -0.23 -13.65
C ASP A 188 -7.58 -1.37 -12.69
N ALA A 189 -7.73 -1.05 -11.40
CA ALA A 189 -8.18 -1.99 -10.37
C ALA A 189 -8.71 -1.24 -9.14
N THR A 190 -9.45 -1.95 -8.29
CA THR A 190 -9.92 -1.46 -6.99
C THR A 190 -9.25 -2.25 -5.87
N VAL A 191 -8.72 -1.52 -4.88
CA VAL A 191 -8.22 -2.10 -3.63
C VAL A 191 -9.01 -1.53 -2.48
N PHE A 192 -9.63 -2.38 -1.67
CA PHE A 192 -10.41 -1.95 -0.51
C PHE A 192 -9.79 -2.44 0.79
N THR A 193 -9.99 -1.69 1.87
CA THR A 193 -9.45 -2.07 3.17
C THR A 193 -10.12 -1.30 4.31
N GLY A 194 -10.30 -1.97 5.44
CA GLY A 194 -10.87 -1.39 6.65
C GLY A 194 -9.98 -0.39 7.38
N LEU A 195 -10.45 0.02 8.54
CA LEU A 195 -9.79 1.00 9.41
C LEU A 195 -8.61 0.38 10.17
N PHE A 196 -7.50 1.08 10.21
CA PHE A 196 -6.40 0.80 11.13
C PHE A 196 -6.70 1.49 12.47
N HIS A 197 -7.55 0.85 13.28
CA HIS A 197 -8.06 1.41 14.54
C HIS A 197 -7.07 1.19 15.66
N ARG A 198 -6.25 2.20 15.95
CA ARG A 198 -5.23 2.21 16.99
C ARG A 198 -5.58 3.23 18.05
N GLU A 199 -4.98 3.12 19.24
CA GLU A 199 -5.28 3.99 20.37
C GLU A 199 -5.07 5.47 20.04
N GLU A 200 -4.01 5.79 19.32
CA GLU A 200 -3.68 7.16 18.93
C GLU A 200 -4.76 7.75 18.00
N ILE A 201 -5.26 6.95 17.06
CA ILE A 201 -6.35 7.35 16.15
C ILE A 201 -7.67 7.47 16.91
N ARG A 202 -7.99 6.51 17.78
CA ARG A 202 -9.19 6.54 18.63
C ARG A 202 -9.23 7.76 19.51
N LYS A 203 -8.11 8.08 20.18
CA LYS A 203 -7.97 9.26 21.03
C LYS A 203 -8.23 10.54 20.23
N HIS A 204 -7.58 10.70 19.09
CA HIS A 204 -7.77 11.87 18.23
C HIS A 204 -9.23 12.04 17.78
N LEU A 205 -9.87 10.95 17.33
CA LEU A 205 -11.28 10.99 16.91
C LEU A 205 -12.22 11.35 18.06
N ARG A 206 -11.98 10.83 19.28
CA ARG A 206 -12.74 11.22 20.49
C ARG A 206 -12.57 12.70 20.82
N GLU A 207 -11.35 13.22 20.75
CA GLU A 207 -11.05 14.65 20.97
C GLU A 207 -11.76 15.53 19.91
N ALA A 208 -11.94 15.03 18.69
CA ALA A 208 -12.74 15.67 17.65
C ALA A 208 -14.26 15.47 17.81
N GLY A 209 -14.71 14.81 18.87
CA GLY A 209 -16.13 14.57 19.15
C GLY A 209 -16.76 13.47 18.30
N VAL A 210 -15.96 12.56 17.76
CA VAL A 210 -16.44 11.37 17.05
C VAL A 210 -16.62 10.22 18.04
N THR A 211 -17.80 9.58 18.01
CA THR A 211 -18.05 8.37 18.81
C THR A 211 -17.12 7.25 18.39
N ASP A 212 -16.77 6.37 19.31
CA ASP A 212 -15.91 5.21 18.99
C ASP A 212 -16.46 4.40 17.82
N LEU A 213 -15.65 4.28 16.78
CA LEU A 213 -16.01 3.58 15.56
C LEU A 213 -16.07 2.06 15.77
N TYR A 214 -15.24 1.57 16.69
CA TYR A 214 -15.22 0.17 17.11
C TYR A 214 -14.93 0.10 18.62
N PRO A 215 -15.47 -0.89 19.34
CA PRO A 215 -15.27 -1.02 20.78
C PRO A 215 -13.81 -1.29 21.15
N GLU A 216 -13.07 -1.94 20.28
CA GLU A 216 -11.69 -2.35 20.52
C GLU A 216 -10.73 -1.81 19.46
N ILE A 217 -9.46 -1.69 19.86
CA ILE A 217 -8.35 -1.42 18.95
C ILE A 217 -7.81 -2.75 18.40
N ALA A 218 -7.18 -2.69 17.22
CA ALA A 218 -6.55 -3.89 16.64
C ALA A 218 -5.21 -3.55 15.98
N ARG A 219 -4.26 -4.48 16.04
CA ARG A 219 -2.99 -4.35 15.31
C ARG A 219 -3.17 -4.38 13.80
N ARG A 220 -4.28 -4.91 13.32
CA ARG A 220 -4.62 -5.02 11.91
C ARG A 220 -5.82 -4.15 11.58
N LYS A 221 -6.08 -3.97 10.30
CA LYS A 221 -7.24 -3.23 9.86
C LYS A 221 -8.50 -4.00 10.17
N ILE A 222 -9.45 -3.32 10.79
CA ILE A 222 -10.77 -3.86 11.09
C ILE A 222 -11.65 -3.71 9.84
N LEU A 223 -12.22 -4.82 9.39
CA LEU A 223 -13.20 -4.86 8.32
C LEU A 223 -14.17 -6.00 8.63
N PRO A 224 -15.41 -5.70 9.06
CA PRO A 224 -16.43 -6.70 9.34
C PRO A 224 -16.69 -7.60 8.13
N ALA A 225 -16.86 -8.90 8.37
CA ALA A 225 -17.03 -9.90 7.30
C ALA A 225 -18.29 -9.66 6.47
N GLU A 226 -19.37 -9.15 7.09
CA GLU A 226 -20.61 -8.79 6.39
C GLU A 226 -20.38 -7.70 5.35
N ILE A 227 -19.69 -6.62 5.74
CA ILE A 227 -19.37 -5.51 4.82
C ILE A 227 -18.47 -6.01 3.69
N GLU A 228 -17.46 -6.79 4.02
CA GLU A 228 -16.58 -7.38 3.02
C GLU A 228 -17.36 -8.27 2.04
N GLY A 229 -18.31 -9.07 2.54
CA GLY A 229 -19.19 -9.91 1.71
C GLY A 229 -20.03 -9.07 0.76
N ARG A 230 -20.66 -7.99 1.23
CA ARG A 230 -21.43 -7.06 0.40
C ARG A 230 -20.57 -6.43 -0.71
N VAL A 231 -19.39 -5.94 -0.36
CA VAL A 231 -18.45 -5.35 -1.34
C VAL A 231 -18.00 -6.38 -2.37
N THR A 232 -17.60 -7.58 -1.94
CA THR A 232 -17.14 -8.61 -2.87
C THR A 232 -18.25 -9.10 -3.80
N ASN A 233 -19.48 -9.17 -3.32
CA ASN A 233 -20.65 -9.52 -4.15
C ASN A 233 -20.94 -8.42 -5.17
N ALA A 234 -20.95 -7.17 -4.76
CA ALA A 234 -21.23 -6.04 -5.65
C ALA A 234 -20.17 -5.89 -6.76
N PHE A 235 -18.91 -6.18 -6.44
CA PHE A 235 -17.79 -6.13 -7.38
C PHE A 235 -17.57 -7.46 -8.12
N ALA A 236 -18.51 -8.39 -8.10
CA ALA A 236 -18.38 -9.66 -8.82
C ALA A 236 -18.05 -9.42 -10.31
N GLY A 237 -16.96 -10.04 -10.79
CA GLY A 237 -16.48 -9.87 -12.17
C GLY A 237 -15.61 -8.64 -12.42
N LYS A 238 -15.47 -7.73 -11.46
CA LYS A 238 -14.57 -6.56 -11.54
C LYS A 238 -13.22 -6.83 -10.87
N PRO A 239 -12.13 -6.13 -11.26
CA PRO A 239 -10.81 -6.30 -10.65
C PRO A 239 -10.76 -5.71 -9.24
N LEU A 240 -11.17 -6.50 -8.25
CA LEU A 240 -11.19 -6.15 -6.83
C LEU A 240 -10.12 -6.91 -6.06
N PHE A 241 -9.40 -6.23 -5.17
CA PHE A 241 -8.27 -6.81 -4.42
C PHE A 241 -8.25 -6.39 -2.95
N ARG A 242 -7.89 -7.34 -2.08
CA ARG A 242 -7.62 -7.08 -0.65
C ARG A 242 -6.24 -6.52 -0.37
N LYS A 243 -5.32 -6.59 -1.35
CA LYS A 243 -3.93 -6.17 -1.19
C LYS A 243 -3.50 -5.23 -2.30
N THR A 244 -2.81 -4.18 -1.88
CA THR A 244 -2.25 -3.18 -2.78
C THR A 244 -1.34 -3.81 -3.84
N SER A 245 -0.40 -4.68 -3.44
CA SER A 245 0.51 -5.33 -4.39
C SER A 245 -0.22 -6.16 -5.45
N CYS A 246 -1.32 -6.84 -5.08
CA CYS A 246 -2.10 -7.62 -6.03
C CYS A 246 -2.82 -6.74 -7.06
N GLY A 247 -3.43 -5.62 -6.61
CA GLY A 247 -4.05 -4.64 -7.52
C GLY A 247 -3.03 -3.98 -8.44
N VAL A 248 -1.88 -3.58 -7.91
CA VAL A 248 -0.77 -3.01 -8.69
C VAL A 248 -0.25 -4.02 -9.71
N ALA A 249 -0.01 -5.26 -9.29
CA ALA A 249 0.47 -6.32 -10.19
C ALA A 249 -0.53 -6.58 -11.34
N TYR A 250 -1.82 -6.61 -11.02
CA TYR A 250 -2.88 -6.74 -12.03
C TYR A 250 -2.87 -5.59 -13.03
N ALA A 251 -2.84 -4.35 -12.55
CA ALA A 251 -2.84 -3.15 -13.38
C ALA A 251 -1.66 -3.09 -14.36
N HIS A 252 -0.49 -3.56 -13.93
CA HIS A 252 0.71 -3.64 -14.79
C HIS A 252 0.83 -4.95 -15.58
N GLY A 253 -0.14 -5.86 -15.49
CA GLY A 253 -0.08 -7.13 -16.20
C GLY A 253 1.07 -8.05 -15.76
N ILE A 254 1.55 -7.94 -14.51
CA ILE A 254 2.61 -8.77 -13.93
C ILE A 254 2.07 -9.68 -12.83
N ALA A 255 2.85 -10.69 -12.41
CA ALA A 255 2.52 -11.48 -11.23
C ALA A 255 2.67 -10.65 -9.96
N ASP A 256 2.02 -11.09 -8.85
CA ASP A 256 2.30 -10.50 -7.54
C ASP A 256 3.81 -10.54 -7.27
N TYR A 257 4.32 -9.43 -6.75
CA TYR A 257 5.74 -9.23 -6.46
C TYR A 257 6.03 -9.16 -4.95
N ASN A 258 5.03 -9.49 -4.13
CA ASN A 258 5.09 -9.28 -2.68
C ASN A 258 4.95 -10.60 -1.89
N GLY A 259 5.09 -11.74 -2.55
CA GLY A 259 5.01 -13.06 -1.94
C GLY A 259 3.62 -13.39 -1.39
N ARG A 260 2.55 -12.89 -2.02
CA ARG A 260 1.16 -13.11 -1.56
C ARG A 260 0.48 -14.29 -2.22
N PHE A 261 1.03 -14.80 -3.31
CA PHE A 261 0.42 -15.92 -4.02
C PHE A 261 0.22 -17.14 -3.11
N GLY A 262 -0.92 -17.80 -3.27
CA GLY A 262 -1.30 -18.99 -2.49
C GLY A 262 -1.89 -18.70 -1.12
N VAL A 263 -1.98 -17.45 -0.69
CA VAL A 263 -2.73 -17.06 0.52
C VAL A 263 -4.22 -17.04 0.18
N ARG A 264 -4.97 -18.02 0.73
CA ARG A 264 -6.39 -18.23 0.39
C ARG A 264 -7.21 -16.94 0.54
N GLU A 265 -7.10 -16.27 1.68
CA GLU A 265 -7.87 -15.06 2.01
C GLU A 265 -7.51 -13.84 1.14
N ILE A 266 -6.55 -13.98 0.24
CA ILE A 266 -6.18 -12.93 -0.73
C ILE A 266 -6.57 -13.36 -2.13
N CYS A 267 -6.34 -14.63 -2.46
CA CYS A 267 -6.50 -15.14 -3.81
C CYS A 267 -7.93 -15.58 -4.15
N ASP A 268 -8.82 -15.76 -3.16
CA ASP A 268 -10.20 -16.23 -3.35
C ASP A 268 -11.08 -15.25 -4.17
N ILE A 269 -10.83 -13.93 -4.07
CA ILE A 269 -11.54 -12.90 -4.86
C ILE A 269 -10.74 -12.43 -6.09
N CYS A 270 -9.50 -12.93 -6.24
CA CYS A 270 -8.61 -12.45 -7.29
C CYS A 270 -9.12 -12.90 -8.68
N PRO A 271 -9.11 -12.02 -9.70
CA PRO A 271 -9.46 -12.39 -11.06
C PRO A 271 -8.64 -13.59 -11.56
N ARG A 272 -9.31 -14.56 -12.20
CA ARG A 272 -8.67 -15.80 -12.66
C ARG A 272 -7.41 -15.58 -13.51
N PRO A 273 -7.38 -14.63 -14.47
CA PRO A 273 -6.17 -14.36 -15.25
C PRO A 273 -4.96 -13.95 -14.39
N GLN A 274 -5.21 -13.25 -13.27
CA GLN A 274 -4.14 -12.86 -12.34
C GLN A 274 -3.63 -14.05 -11.52
N VAL A 275 -4.54 -14.91 -11.06
CA VAL A 275 -4.15 -16.15 -10.37
C VAL A 275 -3.29 -17.02 -11.28
N ASP A 276 -3.71 -17.21 -12.54
CA ASP A 276 -2.97 -18.01 -13.53
C ASP A 276 -1.58 -17.43 -13.82
N ARG A 277 -1.47 -16.09 -13.88
CA ARG A 277 -0.19 -15.40 -14.03
C ARG A 277 0.74 -15.65 -12.83
N CYS A 278 0.22 -15.51 -11.62
CA CYS A 278 0.97 -15.78 -10.39
C CYS A 278 1.40 -17.25 -10.31
N THR A 279 0.52 -18.18 -10.69
CA THR A 279 0.83 -19.62 -10.72
C THR A 279 2.02 -19.93 -11.63
N ARG A 280 2.05 -19.36 -12.84
CA ARG A 280 3.13 -19.59 -13.81
C ARG A 280 4.49 -19.05 -13.37
N THR A 281 4.52 -18.05 -12.51
CA THR A 281 5.75 -17.39 -12.06
C THR A 281 6.16 -17.79 -10.65
N HIS A 282 5.35 -18.59 -9.96
CA HIS A 282 5.65 -19.05 -8.60
C HIS A 282 6.74 -20.11 -8.63
N LEU A 283 7.92 -19.77 -8.15
CA LEU A 283 9.07 -20.67 -8.12
C LEU A 283 9.49 -20.87 -6.65
N LYS A 284 9.64 -22.13 -6.25
CA LYS A 284 10.16 -22.49 -4.94
C LYS A 284 11.65 -22.13 -4.88
N PRO A 285 12.07 -21.28 -3.95
CA PRO A 285 13.48 -20.95 -3.78
C PRO A 285 14.25 -22.13 -3.19
N ASP A 286 15.53 -22.22 -3.47
CA ASP A 286 16.42 -23.15 -2.78
C ASP A 286 16.89 -22.61 -1.43
N VAL A 287 17.36 -23.51 -0.55
CA VAL A 287 17.78 -23.17 0.81
C VAL A 287 19.02 -22.28 0.79
N ALA A 288 19.95 -22.51 -0.14
CA ALA A 288 21.19 -21.73 -0.22
C ALA A 288 20.87 -20.25 -0.52
N ARG A 289 19.93 -19.99 -1.41
CA ARG A 289 19.49 -18.61 -1.73
C ARG A 289 18.84 -17.93 -0.52
N VAL A 290 18.04 -18.65 0.26
CA VAL A 290 17.43 -18.11 1.49
C VAL A 290 18.52 -17.81 2.52
N GLN A 291 19.52 -18.70 2.69
CA GLN A 291 20.66 -18.48 3.58
C GLN A 291 21.48 -17.25 3.20
N GLU A 292 21.74 -17.07 1.90
CA GLU A 292 22.44 -15.89 1.38
C GLU A 292 21.70 -14.58 1.75
N LEU A 293 20.39 -14.55 1.54
CA LEU A 293 19.56 -13.37 1.86
C LEU A 293 19.47 -13.16 3.39
N ALA A 294 19.39 -14.22 4.16
CA ALA A 294 19.41 -14.15 5.63
C ALA A 294 20.74 -13.56 6.13
N ALA A 295 21.86 -14.01 5.59
CA ALA A 295 23.19 -13.47 5.91
C ALA A 295 23.30 -11.99 5.53
N LEU A 296 22.83 -11.61 4.34
CA LEU A 296 22.82 -10.22 3.87
C LEU A 296 21.95 -9.32 4.78
N ALA A 297 20.84 -9.84 5.28
CA ALA A 297 19.98 -9.17 6.24
C ALA A 297 20.53 -9.23 7.69
N GLN A 298 21.69 -9.81 7.91
CA GLN A 298 22.28 -10.05 9.24
C GLN A 298 21.32 -10.82 10.18
N LEU A 299 20.50 -11.71 9.60
CA LEU A 299 19.58 -12.56 10.33
C LEU A 299 20.34 -13.78 10.86
N LYS A 300 20.44 -13.88 12.18
CA LYS A 300 20.90 -15.11 12.84
C LYS A 300 19.72 -16.03 13.04
N THR A 301 19.62 -17.07 12.23
CA THR A 301 18.57 -18.07 12.33
C THR A 301 19.20 -19.46 12.39
N ASP A 302 18.68 -20.29 13.26
CA ASP A 302 19.02 -21.72 13.42
C ASP A 302 18.06 -22.64 12.66
N HIS A 303 17.03 -22.05 12.05
CA HIS A 303 16.02 -22.80 11.34
C HIS A 303 15.68 -22.12 10.02
N ILE A 304 15.80 -22.90 8.93
CA ILE A 304 15.24 -22.56 7.61
C ILE A 304 14.58 -23.82 7.06
N SER A 305 13.28 -23.75 6.81
CA SER A 305 12.58 -24.76 6.05
C SER A 305 11.76 -24.13 4.93
N ILE A 306 11.58 -24.86 3.84
CA ILE A 306 10.87 -24.38 2.65
C ILE A 306 9.91 -25.45 2.19
N ASP A 307 8.62 -25.17 2.27
CA ASP A 307 7.58 -25.98 1.65
C ASP A 307 7.12 -25.36 0.31
N ASP A 308 6.06 -25.88 -0.30
CA ASP A 308 5.57 -25.41 -1.60
C ASP A 308 4.83 -24.04 -1.53
N ARG A 309 4.70 -23.45 -0.35
CA ARG A 309 3.97 -22.19 -0.14
C ARG A 309 4.76 -21.13 0.59
N ARG A 310 5.68 -21.52 1.47
CA ARG A 310 6.36 -20.59 2.36
C ARG A 310 7.77 -21.02 2.74
N ILE A 311 8.54 -20.05 3.12
CA ILE A 311 9.78 -20.17 3.86
C ILE A 311 9.43 -19.99 5.34
N GLU A 312 9.93 -20.83 6.20
CA GLU A 312 9.81 -20.71 7.65
C GLU A 312 11.19 -20.47 8.26
N LEU A 313 11.31 -19.41 9.03
CA LEU A 313 12.53 -18.95 9.71
C LEU A 313 12.31 -18.93 11.22
N SER A 314 13.36 -18.64 11.98
CA SER A 314 13.27 -18.29 13.39
C SER A 314 14.05 -17.02 13.72
N GLY A 315 13.55 -16.23 14.68
CA GLY A 315 14.24 -15.07 15.25
C GLY A 315 14.37 -13.85 14.34
N SER A 316 13.54 -13.72 13.32
CA SER A 316 13.58 -12.62 12.35
C SER A 316 12.79 -11.40 12.80
N THR A 317 13.30 -10.22 12.46
CA THR A 317 12.52 -8.98 12.52
C THR A 317 11.53 -8.88 11.35
N GLU A 318 10.54 -8.00 11.47
CA GLU A 318 9.59 -7.74 10.40
C GLU A 318 10.28 -7.25 9.11
N GLN A 319 11.28 -6.39 9.22
CA GLN A 319 12.01 -5.87 8.05
C GLN A 319 12.82 -6.95 7.33
N GLN A 320 13.48 -7.83 8.07
CA GLN A 320 14.24 -8.96 7.51
C GLN A 320 13.30 -9.91 6.75
N ARG A 321 12.12 -10.23 7.32
CA ARG A 321 11.13 -11.06 6.64
C ARG A 321 10.64 -10.44 5.34
N TYR A 322 10.27 -9.16 5.33
CA TYR A 322 9.81 -8.50 4.11
C TYR A 322 10.89 -8.37 3.07
N PHE A 323 12.14 -8.13 3.48
CA PHE A 323 13.26 -8.12 2.55
C PHE A 323 13.39 -9.46 1.81
N ILE A 324 13.40 -10.58 2.53
CA ILE A 324 13.50 -11.92 1.95
C ILE A 324 12.24 -12.21 1.10
N GLN A 325 11.05 -11.92 1.61
CA GLN A 325 9.78 -12.16 0.95
C GLN A 325 9.67 -11.43 -0.38
N HIS A 326 10.02 -10.15 -0.43
CA HIS A 326 9.95 -9.38 -1.68
C HIS A 326 11.05 -9.77 -2.66
N THR A 327 12.24 -10.07 -2.17
CA THR A 327 13.37 -10.48 -3.03
C THR A 327 13.09 -11.80 -3.73
N LEU A 328 12.45 -12.75 -3.04
CA LEU A 328 12.14 -14.08 -3.56
C LEU A 328 10.73 -14.21 -4.13
N ASN A 329 9.88 -13.20 -3.94
CA ASN A 329 8.45 -13.26 -4.22
C ASN A 329 7.80 -14.55 -3.64
N TYR A 330 8.17 -14.90 -2.41
CA TYR A 330 7.73 -16.10 -1.70
C TYR A 330 7.35 -15.77 -0.27
N GLN A 331 6.31 -16.42 0.28
CA GLN A 331 5.88 -16.14 1.66
C GLN A 331 6.99 -16.47 2.66
N VAL A 332 7.22 -15.58 3.63
CA VAL A 332 8.19 -15.78 4.70
C VAL A 332 7.51 -15.68 6.05
N HIS A 333 7.60 -16.74 6.83
CA HIS A 333 7.00 -16.89 8.15
C HIS A 333 8.09 -17.04 9.23
N ASP A 334 7.75 -16.67 10.47
CA ASP A 334 8.66 -16.82 11.61
C ASP A 334 8.01 -17.73 12.67
N ARG A 335 8.68 -18.82 13.03
CA ARG A 335 8.21 -19.76 14.04
C ARG A 335 8.01 -19.13 15.41
N SER A 336 8.84 -18.13 15.74
CA SER A 336 8.74 -17.40 17.02
C SER A 336 7.48 -16.55 17.12
N HIS A 337 6.82 -16.27 15.97
CA HIS A 337 5.63 -15.44 15.89
C HIS A 337 4.56 -16.04 14.96
N PRO A 338 4.11 -17.28 15.18
CA PRO A 338 3.24 -17.99 14.24
C PRO A 338 1.88 -17.31 14.05
N HIS A 339 1.39 -16.62 15.08
CA HIS A 339 0.12 -15.88 15.06
C HIS A 339 0.11 -14.68 14.10
N LEU A 340 1.29 -14.19 13.66
CA LEU A 340 1.38 -13.09 12.71
C LEU A 340 1.20 -13.52 11.25
N HIS A 341 1.23 -14.81 10.95
CA HIS A 341 1.40 -15.32 9.58
C HIS A 341 0.10 -15.70 8.88
N GLY A 342 -0.87 -16.27 9.58
CA GLY A 342 -2.15 -16.67 8.99
C GLY A 342 -3.12 -15.53 8.69
N ARG A 343 -2.76 -14.30 8.97
CA ARG A 343 -3.71 -13.18 9.03
C ARG A 343 -3.30 -12.05 8.11
N HIS A 344 -3.66 -12.16 6.83
CA HIS A 344 -3.17 -11.27 5.80
C HIS A 344 -4.01 -10.02 5.60
N GLY A 345 -4.16 -9.24 6.64
CA GLY A 345 -4.49 -7.85 6.43
C GLY A 345 -5.85 -7.37 6.85
N ARG A 346 -6.69 -8.21 7.38
CA ARG A 346 -7.89 -7.80 8.10
C ARG A 346 -7.91 -8.43 9.49
N ALA A 347 -8.54 -7.76 10.42
CA ALA A 347 -8.96 -8.32 11.69
C ALA A 347 -10.44 -8.04 11.85
N GLU A 348 -11.17 -8.97 12.39
CA GLU A 348 -12.48 -8.71 12.98
C GLU A 348 -12.29 -7.97 14.30
N VAL A 349 -13.34 -7.31 14.79
CA VAL A 349 -13.33 -6.64 16.09
C VAL A 349 -12.96 -7.66 17.17
N GLY A 350 -12.05 -7.29 18.07
CA GLY A 350 -11.57 -8.16 19.13
C GLY A 350 -10.54 -9.21 18.71
N TRP A 351 -9.99 -9.09 17.52
CA TRP A 351 -8.99 -10.03 17.01
C TRP A 351 -7.61 -9.37 16.86
N GLU A 352 -6.63 -9.78 17.64
CA GLU A 352 -5.24 -9.30 17.59
C GLU A 352 -4.36 -10.04 16.58
#